data_bb0ff01b9de350ca64c58b512295cf7b
#
_entry.id   bb0ff01b9de350ca64c58b512295cf7b
#
_cell.length_a   1.000
_cell.length_b   1.000
_cell.length_c   1.000
_cell.angle_alpha   90.00
_cell.angle_beta   90.00
_cell.angle_gamma   90.00
#
_symmetry.space_group_name_H-M   'P 1'
#
loop_
_entity.id
_entity.type
_entity.pdbx_description
1 polymer ?
#
loop_
_entity_poly.entity_id
_entity_poly.type
_entity_poly.pdbx_seq_one_letter_code
_entity_poly.pdbx_strand_id
1 'polypeptide(L)'
;IVESEIHMVQALEDIKQAGCNALCVYLGNFGPEIAETLLAKHFDGPVMFVAAAEESQNDLVGGRGDAYCGMLNASYNLKLRNVKAYIPEYPVGTAAECADMIHDFVPIARAIIGLKSLKIISFGPRPLNFLACNAPIQQLYNLGVEIEENSELDLFEAFKKHDGDERIPAKVKEMEAELGAGNHKPEVLPKLAQYELTLLDWIEAHRGYRKYVAIAGKCWPAFQTQFGFVPCYVLSLIHISE
;
A
#
# COMPACT_ATOMS: atom_id res chain seq x y z
N ILE A 1 -7.41 27.77 -7.86
CA ILE A 1 -7.35 28.36 -6.51
C ILE A 1 -8.67 28.07 -5.83
N VAL A 2 -8.62 27.64 -4.55
CA VAL A 2 -9.80 27.32 -3.73
C VAL A 2 -9.92 28.39 -2.65
N GLU A 3 -10.96 29.24 -2.75
CA GLU A 3 -11.23 30.34 -1.83
C GLU A 3 -12.62 30.30 -1.21
N SER A 4 -13.42 29.27 -1.56
CA SER A 4 -14.77 29.09 -1.07
C SER A 4 -15.21 27.63 -1.18
N GLU A 5 -16.33 27.27 -0.54
CA GLU A 5 -16.92 25.93 -0.68
C GLU A 5 -17.40 25.66 -2.12
N ILE A 6 -17.78 26.70 -2.88
CA ILE A 6 -18.14 26.56 -4.30
C ILE A 6 -16.90 26.15 -5.10
N HIS A 7 -15.76 26.82 -4.88
CA HIS A 7 -14.48 26.44 -5.52
C HIS A 7 -14.03 25.05 -5.09
N MET A 8 -14.30 24.65 -3.85
CA MET A 8 -14.00 23.31 -3.35
C MET A 8 -14.76 22.22 -4.13
N VAL A 9 -16.07 22.44 -4.37
CA VAL A 9 -16.88 21.51 -5.17
C VAL A 9 -16.34 21.38 -6.60
N GLN A 10 -16.01 22.51 -7.24
CA GLN A 10 -15.41 22.52 -8.57
C GLN A 10 -14.07 21.78 -8.59
N ALA A 11 -13.22 22.02 -7.60
CA ALA A 11 -11.92 21.35 -7.47
C ALA A 11 -12.09 19.82 -7.32
N LEU A 12 -13.07 19.34 -6.57
CA LEU A 12 -13.35 17.90 -6.45
C LEU A 12 -13.76 17.28 -7.79
N GLU A 13 -14.55 17.99 -8.59
CA GLU A 13 -14.92 17.53 -9.92
C GLU A 13 -13.73 17.48 -10.87
N ASP A 14 -12.90 18.53 -10.87
CA ASP A 14 -11.67 18.59 -11.68
C ASP A 14 -10.70 17.45 -11.32
N ILE A 15 -10.46 17.23 -10.02
CA ILE A 15 -9.61 16.15 -9.49
C ILE A 15 -10.13 14.78 -9.92
N LYS A 16 -11.45 14.57 -9.84
CA LYS A 16 -12.09 13.32 -10.24
C LYS A 16 -11.98 13.09 -11.75
N GLN A 17 -12.23 14.13 -12.56
CA GLN A 17 -12.09 14.04 -14.02
C GLN A 17 -10.65 13.78 -14.45
N ALA A 18 -9.69 14.36 -13.75
CA ALA A 18 -8.27 14.14 -14.00
C ALA A 18 -7.77 12.76 -13.51
N GLY A 19 -8.59 12.00 -12.79
CA GLY A 19 -8.21 10.69 -12.25
C GLY A 19 -7.12 10.77 -11.17
N CYS A 20 -7.03 11.90 -10.45
CA CYS A 20 -6.03 12.07 -9.39
C CYS A 20 -6.39 11.17 -8.19
N ASN A 21 -5.39 10.47 -7.67
CA ASN A 21 -5.53 9.56 -6.54
C ASN A 21 -4.71 9.94 -5.31
N ALA A 22 -4.03 11.09 -5.37
CA ALA A 22 -3.37 11.76 -4.24
C ALA A 22 -3.53 13.26 -4.37
N LEU A 23 -3.60 13.99 -3.26
CA LEU A 23 -3.84 15.43 -3.22
C LEU A 23 -2.79 16.13 -2.37
N CYS A 24 -2.22 17.20 -2.90
CA CYS A 24 -1.45 18.15 -2.13
C CYS A 24 -2.21 19.48 -2.03
N VAL A 25 -2.47 19.92 -0.81
CA VAL A 25 -3.04 21.25 -0.52
C VAL A 25 -1.87 22.18 -0.18
N TYR A 26 -1.61 23.14 -1.06
CA TYR A 26 -0.58 24.16 -0.90
C TYR A 26 -1.22 25.47 -0.45
N LEU A 27 -0.87 25.91 0.74
CA LEU A 27 -1.31 27.18 1.29
C LEU A 27 -0.37 28.29 0.85
N GLY A 28 -0.75 29.03 -0.18
CA GLY A 28 0.02 30.20 -0.65
C GLY A 28 -0.26 31.47 0.16
N ASN A 29 -1.27 31.43 1.04
CA ASN A 29 -1.68 32.49 1.95
C ASN A 29 -2.41 31.85 3.13
N PHE A 30 -3.04 32.63 4.02
CA PHE A 30 -3.84 32.15 5.14
C PHE A 30 -4.84 31.08 4.71
N GLY A 31 -5.61 31.33 3.64
CA GLY A 31 -6.59 30.43 3.07
C GLY A 31 -7.91 30.33 3.83
N PRO A 32 -8.96 29.83 3.16
CA PRO A 32 -10.26 29.55 3.78
C PRO A 32 -10.26 28.15 4.38
N GLU A 33 -9.91 28.04 5.65
CA GLU A 33 -9.75 26.78 6.39
C GLU A 33 -10.93 25.79 6.26
N ILE A 34 -12.14 26.29 6.05
CA ILE A 34 -13.33 25.46 5.85
C ILE A 34 -13.25 24.75 4.50
N ALA A 35 -13.03 25.49 3.42
CA ALA A 35 -13.03 24.95 2.06
C ALA A 35 -11.88 23.94 1.84
N GLU A 36 -10.67 24.26 2.26
CA GLU A 36 -9.50 23.40 2.09
C GLU A 36 -9.59 22.11 2.91
N THR A 37 -10.12 22.18 4.13
CA THR A 37 -10.25 21.00 4.99
C THR A 37 -11.46 20.13 4.59
N LEU A 38 -12.53 20.71 4.05
CA LEU A 38 -13.63 19.97 3.42
C LEU A 38 -13.18 19.31 2.11
N LEU A 39 -12.33 19.98 1.30
CA LEU A 39 -11.72 19.37 0.13
C LEU A 39 -10.99 18.09 0.53
N ALA A 40 -10.12 18.15 1.55
CA ALA A 40 -9.43 16.99 2.08
C ALA A 40 -10.37 15.91 2.63
N LYS A 41 -11.47 16.31 3.26
CA LYS A 41 -12.46 15.37 3.82
C LYS A 41 -13.21 14.58 2.75
N HIS A 42 -13.52 15.21 1.63
CA HIS A 42 -14.31 14.61 0.55
C HIS A 42 -13.45 13.98 -0.56
N PHE A 43 -12.15 14.17 -0.52
CA PHE A 43 -11.24 13.50 -1.44
C PHE A 43 -10.98 12.05 -1.00
N ASP A 44 -11.20 11.09 -1.90
CA ASP A 44 -10.92 9.67 -1.62
C ASP A 44 -9.47 9.30 -1.98
N GLY A 45 -8.54 9.65 -1.13
CA GLY A 45 -7.13 9.34 -1.32
C GLY A 45 -6.26 9.95 -0.21
N PRO A 46 -4.94 9.69 -0.25
CA PRO A 46 -4.00 10.35 0.63
C PRO A 46 -3.89 11.84 0.31
N VAL A 47 -3.89 12.66 1.37
CA VAL A 47 -3.81 14.11 1.29
C VAL A 47 -2.60 14.58 2.09
N MET A 48 -1.87 15.58 1.58
CA MET A 48 -0.88 16.32 2.34
C MET A 48 -1.19 17.81 2.36
N PHE A 49 -0.65 18.50 3.34
CA PHE A 49 -0.69 19.95 3.46
C PHE A 49 0.72 20.50 3.60
N VAL A 50 1.03 21.55 2.82
CA VAL A 50 2.25 22.36 2.93
C VAL A 50 1.91 23.82 2.73
N ALA A 51 2.73 24.72 3.21
CA ALA A 51 2.49 26.17 3.15
C ALA A 51 3.72 26.96 2.73
N ALA A 52 3.49 28.09 2.07
CA ALA A 52 4.54 29.02 1.66
C ALA A 52 5.15 29.72 2.87
N ALA A 53 6.49 29.77 2.91
CA ALA A 53 7.19 30.67 3.82
C ALA A 53 7.02 32.13 3.36
N GLU A 54 7.00 33.04 4.33
CA GLU A 54 6.98 34.47 4.06
C GLU A 54 8.36 34.93 3.53
N GLU A 55 8.34 35.68 2.43
CA GLU A 55 9.59 36.19 1.83
C GLU A 55 10.19 37.35 2.63
N SER A 56 9.37 38.09 3.37
CA SER A 56 9.78 39.25 4.15
C SER A 56 9.06 39.35 5.48
N GLN A 57 9.81 39.69 6.53
CA GLN A 57 9.24 39.98 7.85
C GLN A 57 8.72 41.40 7.99
N ASN A 58 9.03 42.27 7.03
CA ASN A 58 8.90 43.71 7.22
C ASN A 58 7.59 44.32 6.74
N ASP A 59 6.75 43.59 6.05
CA ASP A 59 5.58 44.17 5.40
C ASP A 59 4.27 43.47 5.84
N LEU A 60 3.81 43.80 7.03
CA LEU A 60 2.51 43.36 7.55
C LEU A 60 1.31 44.00 6.82
N VAL A 61 1.54 45.08 6.08
CA VAL A 61 0.47 45.92 5.48
C VAL A 61 0.44 45.83 3.96
N GLY A 62 1.54 45.46 3.32
CA GLY A 62 1.72 45.53 1.89
C GLY A 62 1.43 44.26 1.10
N GLY A 63 0.51 43.39 1.55
CA GLY A 63 0.14 42.20 0.80
C GLY A 63 0.96 40.96 1.15
N ARG A 64 1.55 40.92 2.32
CA ARG A 64 2.17 39.74 2.89
C ARG A 64 1.12 38.63 3.03
N GLY A 65 1.45 37.41 2.59
CA GLY A 65 0.69 36.23 2.93
C GLY A 65 0.80 35.92 4.43
N ASP A 66 -0.02 35.00 4.90
CA ASP A 66 0.02 34.48 6.27
C ASP A 66 -0.23 32.97 6.28
N ALA A 67 0.51 32.28 5.43
CA ALA A 67 0.34 30.84 5.22
C ALA A 67 0.75 30.02 6.46
N TYR A 68 1.65 30.55 7.30
CA TYR A 68 2.00 29.92 8.56
C TYR A 68 0.80 29.82 9.51
N CYS A 69 0.08 30.93 9.73
CA CYS A 69 -1.15 30.91 10.54
C CYS A 69 -2.24 30.07 9.85
N GLY A 70 -2.32 30.12 8.53
CA GLY A 70 -3.20 29.25 7.75
C GLY A 70 -2.94 27.77 8.03
N MET A 71 -1.67 27.34 8.04
CA MET A 71 -1.30 25.97 8.34
C MET A 71 -1.67 25.54 9.77
N LEU A 72 -1.51 26.41 10.76
CA LEU A 72 -1.94 26.15 12.13
C LEU A 72 -3.44 25.92 12.21
N ASN A 73 -4.22 26.78 11.56
CA ASN A 73 -5.68 26.68 11.50
C ASN A 73 -6.13 25.45 10.71
N ALA A 74 -5.55 25.17 9.54
CA ALA A 74 -5.83 23.98 8.75
C ALA A 74 -5.58 22.70 9.57
N SER A 75 -4.45 22.62 10.27
CA SER A 75 -4.10 21.48 11.12
C SER A 75 -5.12 21.24 12.24
N TYR A 76 -5.58 22.30 12.88
CA TYR A 76 -6.61 22.25 13.90
C TYR A 76 -7.98 21.80 13.31
N ASN A 77 -8.37 22.37 12.18
CA ASN A 77 -9.62 22.03 11.51
C ASN A 77 -9.67 20.60 10.97
N LEU A 78 -8.56 20.09 10.43
CA LEU A 78 -8.41 18.68 10.04
C LEU A 78 -8.68 17.76 11.23
N LYS A 79 -8.08 18.08 12.39
CA LYS A 79 -8.33 17.34 13.63
C LYS A 79 -9.80 17.40 14.07
N LEU A 80 -10.41 18.59 14.07
CA LEU A 80 -11.83 18.76 14.41
C LEU A 80 -12.76 17.92 13.53
N ARG A 81 -12.43 17.79 12.25
CA ARG A 81 -13.21 17.02 11.27
C ARG A 81 -12.84 15.54 11.21
N ASN A 82 -11.89 15.10 12.05
CA ASN A 82 -11.33 13.75 12.03
C ASN A 82 -10.82 13.35 10.63
N VAL A 83 -10.17 14.29 9.95
CA VAL A 83 -9.53 14.09 8.65
C VAL A 83 -8.06 13.79 8.86
N LYS A 84 -7.58 12.67 8.34
CA LYS A 84 -6.17 12.31 8.33
C LYS A 84 -5.49 12.91 7.12
N ALA A 85 -4.48 13.73 7.34
CA ALA A 85 -3.62 14.27 6.30
C ALA A 85 -2.16 14.11 6.71
N TYR A 86 -1.27 13.98 5.74
CA TYR A 86 0.16 14.04 5.97
C TYR A 86 0.56 15.51 6.10
N ILE A 87 1.17 15.85 7.20
CA ILE A 87 1.75 17.17 7.46
C ILE A 87 3.22 16.92 7.80
N PRO A 88 4.18 17.43 7.00
CA PRO A 88 5.60 17.34 7.32
C PRO A 88 5.91 17.95 8.69
N GLU A 89 7.04 17.56 9.28
CA GLU A 89 7.48 18.12 10.58
C GLU A 89 7.64 19.64 10.52
N TYR A 90 8.16 20.14 9.38
CA TYR A 90 8.27 21.58 9.08
C TYR A 90 7.46 21.87 7.81
N PRO A 91 6.12 22.09 7.92
CA PRO A 91 5.26 22.16 6.76
C PRO A 91 5.26 23.51 6.03
N VAL A 92 6.04 24.46 6.47
CA VAL A 92 6.13 25.82 5.91
C VAL A 92 7.53 26.02 5.33
N GLY A 93 7.63 26.35 4.06
CA GLY A 93 8.92 26.49 3.39
C GLY A 93 8.87 27.35 2.13
N THR A 94 10.05 27.62 1.59
CA THR A 94 10.22 28.18 0.25
C THR A 94 9.61 27.27 -0.81
N ALA A 95 9.48 27.75 -2.03
CA ALA A 95 8.96 26.94 -3.13
C ALA A 95 9.78 25.66 -3.36
N ALA A 96 11.11 25.73 -3.23
CA ALA A 96 11.98 24.57 -3.35
C ALA A 96 11.77 23.56 -2.22
N GLU A 97 11.75 24.02 -0.97
CA GLU A 97 11.49 23.15 0.19
C GLU A 97 10.11 22.51 0.13
N CYS A 98 9.08 23.24 -0.31
CA CYS A 98 7.75 22.66 -0.52
C CYS A 98 7.75 21.60 -1.64
N ALA A 99 8.52 21.81 -2.71
CA ALA A 99 8.66 20.80 -3.76
C ALA A 99 9.33 19.53 -3.25
N ASP A 100 10.35 19.64 -2.39
CA ASP A 100 10.99 18.49 -1.73
C ASP A 100 10.02 17.76 -0.81
N MET A 101 9.23 18.47 -0.01
CA MET A 101 8.18 17.87 0.85
C MET A 101 7.13 17.12 0.03
N ILE A 102 6.72 17.67 -1.13
CA ILE A 102 5.78 17.00 -2.04
C ILE A 102 6.42 15.75 -2.63
N HIS A 103 7.69 15.83 -3.01
CA HIS A 103 8.42 14.66 -3.51
C HIS A 103 8.49 13.53 -2.46
N ASP A 104 8.75 13.88 -1.20
CA ASP A 104 8.77 12.91 -0.09
C ASP A 104 7.39 12.31 0.20
N PHE A 105 6.31 13.03 -0.07
CA PHE A 105 4.96 12.51 0.06
C PHE A 105 4.59 11.46 -1.00
N VAL A 106 5.18 11.51 -2.19
CA VAL A 106 4.84 10.60 -3.29
C VAL A 106 4.95 9.10 -2.88
N PRO A 107 6.06 8.63 -2.30
CA PRO A 107 6.15 7.23 -1.86
C PRO A 107 5.15 6.90 -0.74
N ILE A 108 4.87 7.83 0.16
CA ILE A 108 3.86 7.67 1.23
C ILE A 108 2.47 7.48 0.60
N ALA A 109 2.10 8.34 -0.34
CA ALA A 109 0.82 8.25 -1.05
C ALA A 109 0.68 6.93 -1.82
N ARG A 110 1.74 6.51 -2.51
CA ARG A 110 1.77 5.22 -3.23
C ARG A 110 1.58 4.04 -2.29
N ALA A 111 2.22 4.06 -1.11
CA ALA A 111 2.07 3.01 -0.11
C ALA A 111 0.61 2.95 0.42
N ILE A 112 0.00 4.09 0.74
CA ILE A 112 -1.39 4.15 1.21
C ILE A 112 -2.36 3.62 0.15
N ILE A 113 -2.17 4.02 -1.11
CA ILE A 113 -3.00 3.54 -2.25
C ILE A 113 -2.78 2.04 -2.46
N GLY A 114 -1.54 1.56 -2.37
CA GLY A 114 -1.21 0.15 -2.51
C GLY A 114 -1.87 -0.70 -1.44
N LEU A 115 -1.85 -0.27 -0.18
CA LEU A 115 -2.50 -0.98 0.94
C LEU A 115 -4.01 -1.13 0.73
N LYS A 116 -4.69 -0.11 0.22
CA LYS A 116 -6.13 -0.19 -0.11
C LYS A 116 -6.44 -1.22 -1.21
N SER A 117 -5.45 -1.61 -1.99
CA SER A 117 -5.57 -2.59 -3.07
C SER A 117 -4.90 -3.92 -2.75
N LEU A 118 -4.48 -4.13 -1.51
CA LEU A 118 -3.80 -5.34 -1.05
C LEU A 118 -4.80 -6.34 -0.46
N LYS A 119 -4.63 -7.62 -0.81
CA LYS A 119 -5.22 -8.76 -0.13
C LYS A 119 -4.10 -9.65 0.42
N ILE A 120 -4.23 -10.08 1.66
CA ILE A 120 -3.37 -11.11 2.24
C ILE A 120 -4.15 -12.42 2.27
N ILE A 121 -3.63 -13.45 1.61
CA ILE A 121 -4.17 -14.80 1.66
C ILE A 121 -3.29 -15.61 2.61
N SER A 122 -3.87 -16.06 3.71
CA SER A 122 -3.17 -16.80 4.76
C SER A 122 -3.55 -18.27 4.74
N PHE A 123 -2.56 -19.15 4.89
CA PHE A 123 -2.75 -20.59 5.04
C PHE A 123 -2.24 -21.05 6.40
N GLY A 124 -3.18 -21.35 7.27
CA GLY A 124 -2.94 -21.78 8.65
C GLY A 124 -2.66 -20.64 9.63
N PRO A 125 -2.92 -20.86 10.92
CA PRO A 125 -2.53 -19.94 11.97
C PRO A 125 -0.99 -19.96 12.13
N ARG A 126 -0.46 -19.02 12.88
CA ARG A 126 0.95 -19.02 13.23
C ARG A 126 1.43 -20.34 13.83
N PRO A 127 2.71 -20.70 13.72
CA PRO A 127 3.31 -21.77 14.51
C PRO A 127 3.19 -21.48 16.03
N LEU A 128 3.08 -22.53 16.86
CA LEU A 128 2.71 -22.45 18.27
C LEU A 128 3.42 -21.34 19.07
N ASN A 129 4.73 -21.24 18.95
CA ASN A 129 5.55 -20.31 19.73
C ASN A 129 5.87 -18.98 19.03
N PHE A 130 5.31 -18.73 17.84
CA PHE A 130 5.55 -17.51 17.06
C PHE A 130 4.44 -16.47 17.28
N LEU A 131 4.31 -15.96 18.50
CA LEU A 131 3.29 -14.95 18.85
C LEU A 131 3.43 -13.67 18.03
N ALA A 132 4.65 -13.32 17.62
CA ALA A 132 4.90 -12.17 16.74
C ALA A 132 4.28 -12.29 15.34
N CYS A 133 3.92 -13.50 14.90
CA CYS A 133 3.24 -13.72 13.62
C CYS A 133 1.72 -13.53 13.68
N ASN A 134 1.15 -13.17 14.84
CA ASN A 134 -0.25 -12.79 14.91
C ASN A 134 -0.41 -11.36 14.39
N ALA A 135 -1.15 -11.20 13.30
CA ALA A 135 -1.53 -9.89 12.83
C ALA A 135 -2.86 -9.45 13.46
N PRO A 136 -2.98 -8.21 13.93
CA PRO A 136 -4.25 -7.69 14.41
C PRO A 136 -5.14 -7.36 13.20
N ILE A 137 -6.04 -8.27 12.85
CA ILE A 137 -6.91 -8.20 11.66
C ILE A 137 -7.66 -6.86 11.58
N GLN A 138 -8.21 -6.38 12.70
CA GLN A 138 -8.94 -5.11 12.72
C GLN A 138 -8.07 -3.93 12.26
N GLN A 139 -6.81 -3.92 12.63
CA GLN A 139 -5.89 -2.83 12.22
C GLN A 139 -5.54 -2.92 10.75
N LEU A 140 -5.42 -4.12 10.19
CA LEU A 140 -5.22 -4.32 8.75
C LEU A 140 -6.45 -3.88 7.95
N TYR A 141 -7.65 -4.22 8.39
CA TYR A 141 -8.88 -3.70 7.78
C TYR A 141 -8.97 -2.16 7.86
N ASN A 142 -8.55 -1.56 8.96
CA ASN A 142 -8.51 -0.10 9.10
C ASN A 142 -7.53 0.58 8.11
N LEU A 143 -6.53 -0.15 7.63
CA LEU A 143 -5.61 0.28 6.57
C LEU A 143 -6.15 0.00 5.15
N GLY A 144 -7.29 -0.69 5.04
CA GLY A 144 -7.90 -1.07 3.77
C GLY A 144 -7.39 -2.38 3.19
N VAL A 145 -6.56 -3.13 3.95
CA VAL A 145 -6.06 -4.45 3.55
C VAL A 145 -7.17 -5.49 3.76
N GLU A 146 -7.41 -6.32 2.76
CA GLU A 146 -8.31 -7.48 2.86
C GLU A 146 -7.54 -8.71 3.31
N ILE A 147 -8.19 -9.58 4.10
CA ILE A 147 -7.58 -10.80 4.61
C ILE A 147 -8.50 -11.98 4.31
N GLU A 148 -7.91 -13.04 3.78
CA GLU A 148 -8.52 -14.34 3.58
C GLU A 148 -7.73 -15.37 4.38
N GLU A 149 -8.41 -16.06 5.29
CA GLU A 149 -7.80 -17.10 6.12
C GLU A 149 -8.27 -18.49 5.66
N ASN A 150 -7.33 -19.34 5.30
CA ASN A 150 -7.51 -20.71 4.85
C ASN A 150 -6.74 -21.68 5.76
N SER A 151 -7.09 -22.94 5.73
CA SER A 151 -6.32 -23.96 6.42
C SER A 151 -5.15 -24.47 5.58
N GLU A 152 -4.15 -25.06 6.24
CA GLU A 152 -3.08 -25.79 5.55
C GLU A 152 -3.61 -26.99 4.75
N LEU A 153 -4.77 -27.53 5.15
CA LEU A 153 -5.43 -28.64 4.43
C LEU A 153 -6.00 -28.17 3.08
N ASP A 154 -6.55 -26.96 3.01
CA ASP A 154 -7.04 -26.39 1.76
C ASP A 154 -5.89 -26.23 0.76
N LEU A 155 -4.76 -25.71 1.24
CA LEU A 155 -3.54 -25.59 0.43
C LEU A 155 -3.03 -26.96 -0.05
N PHE A 156 -3.00 -27.95 0.84
CA PHE A 156 -2.52 -29.29 0.51
C PHE A 156 -3.42 -30.00 -0.50
N GLU A 157 -4.73 -29.81 -0.39
CA GLU A 157 -5.70 -30.34 -1.35
C GLU A 157 -5.54 -29.65 -2.73
N ALA A 158 -5.37 -28.34 -2.75
CA ALA A 158 -5.11 -27.60 -3.97
C ALA A 158 -3.79 -28.06 -4.63
N PHE A 159 -2.73 -28.24 -3.83
CA PHE A 159 -1.43 -28.73 -4.33
C PHE A 159 -1.58 -30.10 -4.98
N LYS A 160 -2.33 -31.04 -4.38
CA LYS A 160 -2.56 -32.36 -4.97
C LYS A 160 -3.35 -32.30 -6.27
N LYS A 161 -4.26 -31.35 -6.43
CA LYS A 161 -5.00 -31.17 -7.68
C LYS A 161 -4.09 -30.74 -8.86
N HIS A 162 -2.95 -30.15 -8.57
CA HIS A 162 -1.93 -29.79 -9.57
C HIS A 162 -0.93 -30.92 -9.82
N ASP A 163 -1.15 -32.13 -9.29
CA ASP A 163 -0.27 -33.26 -9.59
C ASP A 163 -0.35 -33.63 -11.08
N GLY A 164 0.80 -33.62 -11.74
CA GLY A 164 0.90 -33.84 -13.19
C GLY A 164 0.41 -32.69 -14.07
N ASP A 165 0.26 -31.47 -13.53
CA ASP A 165 -0.10 -30.29 -14.33
C ASP A 165 0.91 -30.09 -15.49
N GLU A 166 0.38 -29.91 -16.70
CA GLU A 166 1.17 -29.80 -17.94
C GLU A 166 2.10 -28.57 -17.98
N ARG A 167 1.86 -27.57 -17.14
CA ARG A 167 2.69 -26.36 -17.00
C ARG A 167 3.98 -26.60 -16.18
N ILE A 168 4.02 -27.66 -15.37
CA ILE A 168 5.17 -27.96 -14.50
C ILE A 168 6.50 -28.00 -15.25
N PRO A 169 6.66 -28.71 -16.40
CA PRO A 169 7.95 -28.76 -17.09
C PRO A 169 8.45 -27.40 -17.60
N ALA A 170 7.53 -26.49 -18.00
CA ALA A 170 7.90 -25.15 -18.41
C ALA A 170 8.38 -24.31 -17.21
N LYS A 171 7.65 -24.36 -16.10
CA LYS A 171 7.99 -23.67 -14.87
C LYS A 171 9.31 -24.17 -14.26
N VAL A 172 9.60 -25.46 -14.34
CA VAL A 172 10.91 -26.02 -13.92
C VAL A 172 12.05 -25.40 -14.71
N LYS A 173 11.90 -25.24 -16.03
CA LYS A 173 12.93 -24.59 -16.88
C LYS A 173 13.17 -23.13 -16.52
N GLU A 174 12.10 -22.40 -16.16
CA GLU A 174 12.21 -21.02 -15.66
C GLU A 174 13.02 -20.96 -14.36
N MET A 175 12.69 -21.84 -13.41
CA MET A 175 13.42 -21.95 -12.14
C MET A 175 14.89 -22.36 -12.33
N GLU A 176 15.17 -23.28 -13.25
CA GLU A 176 16.54 -23.68 -13.58
C GLU A 176 17.36 -22.53 -14.17
N ALA A 177 16.73 -21.74 -15.05
CA ALA A 177 17.38 -20.58 -15.66
C ALA A 177 17.69 -19.48 -14.62
N GLU A 178 16.77 -19.25 -13.68
CA GLU A 178 16.95 -18.26 -12.62
C GLU A 178 18.01 -18.66 -11.60
N LEU A 179 17.96 -19.91 -11.12
CA LEU A 179 18.87 -20.40 -10.09
C LEU A 179 20.28 -20.69 -10.63
N GLY A 180 20.39 -21.09 -11.90
CA GLY A 180 21.66 -21.37 -12.55
C GLY A 180 22.54 -22.34 -11.73
N ALA A 181 23.82 -22.00 -11.59
CA ALA A 181 24.79 -22.78 -10.82
C ALA A 181 24.53 -22.81 -9.30
N GLY A 182 23.64 -21.97 -8.79
CA GLY A 182 23.20 -21.95 -7.39
C GLY A 182 22.23 -23.07 -7.02
N ASN A 183 21.70 -23.79 -8.00
CA ASN A 183 20.78 -24.89 -7.73
C ASN A 183 21.51 -26.14 -7.30
N HIS A 184 21.47 -26.45 -5.99
CA HIS A 184 22.07 -27.65 -5.41
C HIS A 184 21.06 -28.79 -5.21
N LYS A 185 19.79 -28.63 -5.58
CA LYS A 185 18.71 -29.61 -5.39
C LYS A 185 17.73 -29.63 -6.57
N PRO A 186 18.19 -29.96 -7.78
CA PRO A 186 17.34 -29.95 -8.96
C PRO A 186 16.15 -30.94 -8.88
N GLU A 187 16.29 -32.00 -8.09
CA GLU A 187 15.26 -33.02 -7.89
C GLU A 187 14.00 -32.48 -7.19
N VAL A 188 14.07 -31.32 -6.55
CA VAL A 188 12.93 -30.69 -5.83
C VAL A 188 12.15 -29.74 -6.74
N LEU A 189 12.75 -29.28 -7.84
CA LEU A 189 12.12 -28.27 -8.72
C LEU A 189 10.72 -28.65 -9.24
N PRO A 190 10.42 -29.89 -9.62
CA PRO A 190 9.06 -30.23 -10.06
C PRO A 190 8.00 -29.97 -8.98
N LYS A 191 8.31 -30.24 -7.72
CA LYS A 191 7.41 -29.96 -6.60
C LYS A 191 7.30 -28.47 -6.28
N LEU A 192 8.38 -27.73 -6.41
CA LEU A 192 8.37 -26.27 -6.25
C LEU A 192 7.56 -25.62 -7.35
N ALA A 193 7.70 -26.07 -8.60
CA ALA A 193 6.92 -25.60 -9.73
C ALA A 193 5.42 -25.90 -9.55
N GLN A 194 5.07 -27.11 -9.12
CA GLN A 194 3.71 -27.47 -8.77
C GLN A 194 3.14 -26.56 -7.69
N TYR A 195 3.94 -26.24 -6.66
CA TYR A 195 3.51 -25.37 -5.56
C TYR A 195 3.33 -23.91 -6.01
N GLU A 196 4.22 -23.39 -6.85
CA GLU A 196 4.09 -22.06 -7.43
C GLU A 196 2.80 -21.95 -8.25
N LEU A 197 2.56 -22.89 -9.16
CA LEU A 197 1.34 -22.93 -9.96
C LEU A 197 0.08 -23.02 -9.08
N THR A 198 0.14 -23.80 -8.01
CA THR A 198 -0.97 -23.89 -7.04
C THR A 198 -1.27 -22.52 -6.42
N LEU A 199 -0.25 -21.79 -5.99
CA LEU A 199 -0.43 -20.47 -5.38
C LEU A 199 -0.88 -19.42 -6.40
N LEU A 200 -0.34 -19.42 -7.62
CA LEU A 200 -0.73 -18.50 -8.68
C LEU A 200 -2.21 -18.69 -9.07
N ASP A 201 -2.64 -19.93 -9.24
CA ASP A 201 -4.03 -20.24 -9.56
C ASP A 201 -4.95 -19.89 -8.38
N TRP A 202 -4.50 -20.10 -7.14
CA TRP A 202 -5.23 -19.65 -5.95
C TRP A 202 -5.37 -18.14 -5.91
N ILE A 203 -4.29 -17.42 -6.14
CA ILE A 203 -4.27 -15.95 -6.21
C ILE A 203 -5.29 -15.46 -7.25
N GLU A 204 -5.24 -16.00 -8.46
CA GLU A 204 -6.12 -15.57 -9.54
C GLU A 204 -7.60 -15.83 -9.23
N ALA A 205 -7.90 -16.99 -8.63
CA ALA A 205 -9.26 -17.34 -8.22
C ALA A 205 -9.81 -16.48 -7.06
N HIS A 206 -8.93 -15.97 -6.19
CA HIS A 206 -9.33 -15.37 -4.92
C HIS A 206 -9.01 -13.88 -4.78
N ARG A 207 -8.20 -13.27 -5.68
CA ARG A 207 -7.82 -11.86 -5.57
C ARG A 207 -8.99 -10.87 -5.66
N GLY A 208 -10.07 -11.27 -6.35
CA GLY A 208 -11.23 -10.40 -6.59
C GLY A 208 -10.82 -9.15 -7.36
N TYR A 209 -11.22 -7.97 -6.89
CA TYR A 209 -10.86 -6.68 -7.49
C TYR A 209 -9.50 -6.12 -7.01
N ARG A 210 -8.82 -6.84 -6.15
CA ARG A 210 -7.55 -6.37 -5.57
C ARG A 210 -6.42 -6.44 -6.60
N LYS A 211 -5.54 -5.43 -6.56
CA LYS A 211 -4.40 -5.33 -7.48
C LYS A 211 -3.20 -6.13 -6.99
N TYR A 212 -3.01 -6.16 -5.68
CA TYR A 212 -1.88 -6.83 -5.04
C TYR A 212 -2.37 -7.95 -4.14
N VAL A 213 -1.65 -9.06 -4.14
CA VAL A 213 -1.89 -10.19 -3.24
C VAL A 213 -0.57 -10.58 -2.60
N ALA A 214 -0.60 -10.80 -1.29
CA ALA A 214 0.50 -11.38 -0.54
C ALA A 214 0.08 -12.72 0.04
N ILE A 215 0.96 -13.70 0.03
CA ILE A 215 0.74 -15.02 0.62
C ILE A 215 1.44 -15.10 1.98
N ALA A 216 0.70 -15.51 2.99
CA ALA A 216 1.22 -15.83 4.32
C ALA A 216 0.96 -17.30 4.62
N GLY A 217 2.01 -18.08 4.79
CA GLY A 217 1.90 -19.52 4.99
C GLY A 217 2.62 -19.99 6.26
N LYS A 218 1.99 -20.92 6.97
CA LYS A 218 2.61 -21.64 8.07
C LYS A 218 3.38 -22.84 7.54
N CYS A 219 4.72 -22.80 7.61
CA CYS A 219 5.56 -23.89 7.13
C CYS A 219 6.05 -24.84 8.23
N TRP A 220 5.75 -24.59 9.49
CA TRP A 220 6.13 -25.43 10.64
C TRP A 220 4.90 -25.95 11.40
N PRO A 221 4.97 -27.19 11.94
CA PRO A 221 6.02 -28.19 11.76
C PRO A 221 5.77 -29.18 10.60
N ALA A 222 4.53 -29.25 10.08
CA ALA A 222 4.11 -30.34 9.22
C ALA A 222 4.37 -30.11 7.71
N PHE A 223 4.58 -28.88 7.28
CA PHE A 223 4.70 -28.56 5.85
C PHE A 223 5.76 -29.42 5.15
N GLN A 224 6.97 -29.44 5.69
CA GLN A 224 8.10 -30.16 5.09
C GLN A 224 7.85 -31.67 4.95
N THR A 225 7.16 -32.27 5.92
CA THR A 225 6.87 -33.70 5.88
C THR A 225 5.71 -34.04 4.93
N GLN A 226 4.75 -33.13 4.74
CA GLN A 226 3.60 -33.35 3.87
C GLN A 226 3.90 -32.99 2.41
N PHE A 227 4.56 -31.88 2.15
CA PHE A 227 4.91 -31.43 0.79
C PHE A 227 6.25 -31.98 0.30
N GLY A 228 7.18 -32.30 1.21
CA GLY A 228 8.51 -32.84 0.89
C GLY A 228 9.54 -31.80 0.48
N PHE A 229 9.27 -30.51 0.74
CA PHE A 229 10.17 -29.39 0.45
C PHE A 229 9.92 -28.22 1.43
N VAL A 230 10.68 -27.13 1.33
CA VAL A 230 10.46 -25.87 2.04
C VAL A 230 9.97 -24.80 1.07
N PRO A 231 8.98 -23.93 1.45
CA PRO A 231 8.31 -23.03 0.52
C PRO A 231 9.08 -21.74 0.22
N CYS A 232 10.20 -21.47 0.91
CA CYS A 232 10.85 -20.15 0.94
C CYS A 232 11.19 -19.59 -0.45
N TYR A 233 11.69 -20.43 -1.36
CA TYR A 233 12.04 -20.02 -2.71
C TYR A 233 10.80 -19.55 -3.50
N VAL A 234 9.74 -20.35 -3.52
CA VAL A 234 8.51 -20.01 -4.23
C VAL A 234 7.84 -18.78 -3.64
N LEU A 235 7.81 -18.66 -2.30
CA LEU A 235 7.25 -17.46 -1.66
C LEU A 235 8.07 -16.21 -1.99
N SER A 236 9.40 -16.35 -2.16
CA SER A 236 10.24 -15.25 -2.62
C SER A 236 9.89 -14.85 -4.06
N LEU A 237 9.74 -15.82 -4.96
CA LEU A 237 9.34 -15.56 -6.36
C LEU A 237 8.03 -14.76 -6.42
N ILE A 238 6.99 -15.26 -5.77
CA ILE A 238 5.65 -14.63 -5.80
C ILE A 238 5.67 -13.18 -5.29
N HIS A 239 6.50 -12.86 -4.27
CA HIS A 239 6.50 -11.52 -3.68
C HIS A 239 7.50 -10.54 -4.31
N ILE A 240 8.44 -11.01 -5.12
CA ILE A 240 9.51 -10.18 -5.71
C ILE A 240 9.35 -10.06 -7.22
N SER A 241 8.97 -11.15 -7.89
CA SER A 241 9.00 -11.26 -9.35
C SER A 241 7.62 -11.15 -10.01
N GLU A 242 6.56 -11.37 -9.26
CA GLU A 242 5.16 -11.32 -9.69
C GLU A 242 4.46 -10.08 -9.09
#